data_99c8cb41db8c6137946708e5b56284b3
#
_entry.id   99c8cb41db8c6137946708e5b56284b3
#
_cell.length_a   1.000
_cell.length_b   1.000
_cell.length_c   1.000
_cell.angle_alpha   90.00
_cell.angle_beta   90.00
_cell.angle_gamma   90.00
#
_symmetry.space_group_name_H-M   'P 1'
#
loop_
_entity.id
_entity.type
_entity.pdbx_description
1 polymer ?
#
loop_
_entity_poly.entity_id
_entity_poly.type
_entity_poly.pdbx_seq_one_letter_code
_entity_poly.pdbx_strand_id
1 'polypeptide(L)'
;LFRSAMAVGLSKTYCLDKLITDSGAGGTALATGQKTIYHAVGVDAKGNPLTTLVDVAKETNRSAGVVVTCRLNDATPADFCCHNIDRDEAEAITVDYLNCGADFVFGGGSKYFENRTDGRNLFNELQGKGYQVLRSWNELAKAKGGKLFTVTDSLDLPVPAQRGDILAKASLKAIEVLNQNKK
;
A
#
# COMPACT_ATOMS: atom_id res chain seq x y z
N LEU A 1 -21.64 -8.20 -12.80
CA LEU A 1 -21.14 -8.01 -11.43
C LEU A 1 -22.21 -7.35 -10.54
N PHE A 2 -22.73 -6.19 -10.88
CA PHE A 2 -23.74 -5.48 -10.06
C PHE A 2 -25.06 -6.25 -9.90
N ARG A 3 -25.44 -7.08 -10.89
CA ARG A 3 -26.68 -7.87 -10.84
C ARG A 3 -26.64 -9.06 -9.87
N SER A 4 -25.46 -9.42 -9.38
CA SER A 4 -25.26 -10.50 -8.39
C SER A 4 -25.00 -9.98 -6.98
N ALA A 5 -25.04 -8.67 -6.74
CA ALA A 5 -24.89 -8.10 -5.42
C ALA A 5 -26.11 -8.44 -4.54
N MET A 6 -25.85 -8.98 -3.35
CA MET A 6 -26.92 -9.31 -2.38
C MET A 6 -27.47 -8.07 -1.66
N ALA A 7 -26.69 -6.98 -1.60
CA ALA A 7 -27.09 -5.72 -1.00
C ALA A 7 -26.42 -4.54 -1.73
N VAL A 8 -27.12 -3.42 -1.77
CA VAL A 8 -26.64 -2.16 -2.35
C VAL A 8 -26.78 -1.06 -1.30
N GLY A 9 -25.75 -0.24 -1.15
CA GLY A 9 -25.70 0.89 -0.24
C GLY A 9 -25.15 2.14 -0.89
N LEU A 10 -25.24 3.26 -0.18
CA LEU A 10 -24.65 4.55 -0.56
C LEU A 10 -23.54 4.91 0.42
N SER A 11 -22.44 5.45 -0.09
CA SER A 11 -21.33 5.95 0.71
C SER A 11 -21.24 7.47 0.60
N LYS A 12 -21.03 8.15 1.73
CA LYS A 12 -20.71 9.58 1.77
C LYS A 12 -19.21 9.75 1.71
N THR A 13 -18.69 10.26 0.61
CA THR A 13 -17.25 10.29 0.29
C THR A 13 -16.54 11.60 0.67
N TYR A 14 -17.22 12.62 1.17
CA TYR A 14 -16.60 13.88 1.60
C TYR A 14 -15.51 13.65 2.68
N CYS A 15 -14.47 14.49 2.70
CA CYS A 15 -13.51 14.58 3.80
C CYS A 15 -13.90 15.67 4.81
N LEU A 16 -13.19 15.80 5.93
CA LEU A 16 -13.64 16.66 7.03
C LEU A 16 -13.67 18.15 6.66
N ASP A 17 -12.80 18.58 5.77
CA ASP A 17 -12.62 19.99 5.39
C ASP A 17 -13.07 20.30 3.96
N LYS A 18 -13.48 19.31 3.14
CA LYS A 18 -13.94 19.51 1.75
C LYS A 18 -15.07 18.57 1.38
N LEU A 19 -15.99 19.06 0.52
CA LEU A 19 -17.10 18.27 0.00
C LEU A 19 -16.66 17.17 -0.98
N ILE A 20 -15.59 17.41 -1.71
CA ILE A 20 -14.99 16.43 -2.63
C ILE A 20 -13.67 15.99 -2.02
N THR A 21 -13.57 14.69 -1.71
CA THR A 21 -12.35 14.09 -1.19
C THR A 21 -11.29 13.90 -2.28
N ASP A 22 -10.02 13.81 -1.86
CA ASP A 22 -8.96 13.20 -2.67
C ASP A 22 -8.77 11.72 -2.28
N SER A 23 -7.80 11.06 -2.88
CA SER A 23 -7.47 9.67 -2.54
C SER A 23 -6.82 9.53 -1.16
N GLY A 24 -6.12 10.54 -0.65
CA GLY A 24 -5.54 10.50 0.70
C GLY A 24 -6.60 10.40 1.78
N ALA A 25 -7.49 11.40 1.87
CA ALA A 25 -8.57 11.36 2.85
C ALA A 25 -9.59 10.23 2.59
N GLY A 26 -9.86 9.91 1.32
CA GLY A 26 -10.76 8.82 0.94
C GLY A 26 -10.20 7.45 1.26
N GLY A 27 -8.93 7.21 0.95
CA GLY A 27 -8.24 5.97 1.25
C GLY A 27 -8.01 5.78 2.74
N THR A 28 -7.65 6.85 3.47
CA THR A 28 -7.59 6.83 4.95
C THR A 28 -8.93 6.37 5.55
N ALA A 29 -10.06 6.90 5.05
CA ALA A 29 -11.37 6.47 5.55
C ALA A 29 -11.66 4.99 5.26
N LEU A 30 -11.20 4.44 4.13
CA LEU A 30 -11.31 3.01 3.82
C LEU A 30 -10.37 2.15 4.67
N ALA A 31 -9.15 2.62 4.91
CA ALA A 31 -8.12 1.88 5.65
C ALA A 31 -8.37 1.84 7.16
N THR A 32 -9.00 2.89 7.72
CA THR A 32 -9.10 3.09 9.18
C THR A 32 -10.55 3.16 9.70
N GLY A 33 -11.53 3.34 8.82
CA GLY A 33 -12.91 3.62 9.20
C GLY A 33 -13.15 5.06 9.70
N GLN A 34 -12.14 5.93 9.64
CA GLN A 34 -12.23 7.32 10.13
C GLN A 34 -11.97 8.31 8.99
N LYS A 35 -12.78 9.37 8.97
CA LYS A 35 -12.56 10.50 8.05
C LYS A 35 -11.43 11.40 8.55
N THR A 36 -10.68 11.95 7.60
CA THR A 36 -9.62 12.93 7.85
C THR A 36 -9.74 14.13 6.91
N ILE A 37 -8.77 15.02 6.95
CA ILE A 37 -8.70 16.21 6.08
C ILE A 37 -8.09 15.86 4.72
N TYR A 38 -8.33 16.73 3.75
CA TYR A 38 -7.77 16.63 2.40
C TYR A 38 -6.24 16.51 2.42
N HIS A 39 -5.64 15.67 1.57
CA HIS A 39 -4.22 15.31 1.48
C HIS A 39 -3.67 14.42 2.60
N ALA A 40 -4.36 14.23 3.72
CA ALA A 40 -3.86 13.40 4.81
C ALA A 40 -3.88 11.90 4.45
N VAL A 41 -2.86 11.18 4.87
CA VAL A 41 -2.61 9.75 4.61
C VAL A 41 -2.47 9.04 5.96
N GLY A 42 -3.40 8.14 6.29
CA GLY A 42 -3.35 7.30 7.50
C GLY A 42 -3.35 8.05 8.84
N VAL A 43 -3.68 9.34 8.85
CA VAL A 43 -3.69 10.18 10.07
C VAL A 43 -5.02 10.89 10.28
N ASP A 44 -5.31 11.30 11.51
CA ASP A 44 -6.44 12.16 11.82
C ASP A 44 -6.20 13.62 11.37
N ALA A 45 -7.19 14.50 11.57
CA ALA A 45 -7.10 15.91 11.20
C ALA A 45 -6.02 16.70 11.98
N LYS A 46 -5.41 16.11 13.01
CA LYS A 46 -4.33 16.72 13.81
C LYS A 46 -2.95 16.11 13.47
N GLY A 47 -2.91 15.15 12.53
CA GLY A 47 -1.69 14.45 12.15
C GLY A 47 -1.33 13.26 13.06
N ASN A 48 -2.23 12.82 13.95
CA ASN A 48 -1.97 11.63 14.75
C ASN A 48 -2.23 10.36 13.92
N PRO A 49 -1.33 9.34 13.97
CA PRO A 49 -1.53 8.08 13.27
C PRO A 49 -2.84 7.39 13.65
N LEU A 50 -3.52 6.84 12.65
CA LEU A 50 -4.73 6.03 12.81
C LEU A 50 -4.40 4.55 12.60
N THR A 51 -5.03 3.68 13.38
CA THR A 51 -4.89 2.23 13.21
C THR A 51 -5.51 1.79 11.88
N THR A 52 -4.71 1.17 11.03
CA THR A 52 -5.11 0.72 9.70
C THR A 52 -5.60 -0.74 9.72
N LEU A 53 -6.25 -1.18 8.63
CA LEU A 53 -6.58 -2.60 8.46
C LEU A 53 -5.34 -3.50 8.44
N VAL A 54 -4.18 -3.01 7.99
CA VAL A 54 -2.91 -3.76 8.06
C VAL A 54 -2.48 -3.93 9.52
N ASP A 55 -2.57 -2.89 10.34
CA ASP A 55 -2.26 -2.97 11.77
C ASP A 55 -3.18 -3.98 12.47
N VAL A 56 -4.49 -3.90 12.25
CA VAL A 56 -5.46 -4.85 12.81
C VAL A 56 -5.16 -6.29 12.39
N ALA A 57 -4.77 -6.51 11.13
CA ALA A 57 -4.38 -7.84 10.67
C ALA A 57 -3.15 -8.35 11.45
N LYS A 58 -2.14 -7.50 11.66
CA LYS A 58 -0.93 -7.86 12.43
C LYS A 58 -1.24 -8.15 13.89
N GLU A 59 -2.01 -7.30 14.56
CA GLU A 59 -2.43 -7.49 15.95
C GLU A 59 -3.22 -8.80 16.16
N THR A 60 -3.97 -9.22 15.14
CA THR A 60 -4.75 -10.46 15.16
C THR A 60 -4.00 -11.67 14.56
N ASN A 61 -2.69 -11.55 14.32
CA ASN A 61 -1.85 -12.57 13.67
C ASN A 61 -2.34 -13.03 12.30
N ARG A 62 -3.01 -12.15 11.55
CA ARG A 62 -3.40 -12.37 10.15
C ARG A 62 -2.38 -11.77 9.21
N SER A 63 -2.30 -12.31 8.00
CA SER A 63 -1.46 -11.75 6.96
C SER A 63 -2.19 -10.65 6.21
N ALA A 64 -1.43 -9.62 5.83
CA ALA A 64 -1.93 -8.50 5.04
C ALA A 64 -0.99 -8.19 3.88
N GLY A 65 -1.54 -7.66 2.78
CA GLY A 65 -0.75 -7.23 1.64
C GLY A 65 -1.38 -6.10 0.85
N VAL A 66 -0.53 -5.36 0.14
CA VAL A 66 -0.91 -4.27 -0.75
C VAL A 66 -0.43 -4.58 -2.15
N VAL A 67 -1.34 -4.51 -3.13
CA VAL A 67 -1.05 -4.76 -4.55
C VAL A 67 -1.63 -3.62 -5.38
N VAL A 68 -0.75 -2.86 -6.01
CA VAL A 68 -1.12 -1.69 -6.82
C VAL A 68 -0.31 -1.63 -8.10
N THR A 69 -0.71 -0.79 -9.04
CA THR A 69 0.06 -0.48 -10.26
C THR A 69 0.54 0.97 -10.31
N CYS A 70 0.24 1.75 -9.29
CA CYS A 70 0.89 3.03 -9.04
C CYS A 70 2.14 2.84 -8.16
N ARG A 71 2.85 3.93 -7.93
CA ARG A 71 3.94 3.97 -6.96
C ARG A 71 3.40 3.78 -5.53
N LEU A 72 4.18 3.11 -4.69
CA LEU A 72 3.77 2.77 -3.32
C LEU A 72 3.61 4.00 -2.41
N ASN A 73 4.29 5.10 -2.71
CA ASN A 73 4.10 6.37 -2.01
C ASN A 73 2.89 7.19 -2.49
N ASP A 74 2.14 6.72 -3.49
CA ASP A 74 0.84 7.33 -3.80
C ASP A 74 -0.14 7.08 -2.63
N ALA A 75 -1.06 8.01 -2.44
CA ALA A 75 -1.89 8.04 -1.24
C ALA A 75 -2.66 6.72 -1.00
N THR A 76 -3.32 6.18 -2.01
CA THR A 76 -4.18 5.00 -1.82
C THR A 76 -3.47 3.78 -1.24
N PRO A 77 -2.30 3.32 -1.75
CA PRO A 77 -1.55 2.24 -1.09
C PRO A 77 -0.95 2.68 0.25
N ALA A 78 -0.51 3.94 0.35
CA ALA A 78 0.10 4.48 1.56
C ALA A 78 -0.89 4.57 2.73
N ASP A 79 -2.15 4.88 2.49
CA ASP A 79 -3.21 4.96 3.51
C ASP A 79 -3.35 3.68 4.37
N PHE A 80 -2.94 2.53 3.84
CA PHE A 80 -2.98 1.25 4.55
C PHE A 80 -1.69 0.93 5.32
N CYS A 81 -0.60 1.67 5.09
CA CYS A 81 0.74 1.35 5.57
C CYS A 81 1.50 2.53 6.19
N CYS A 82 1.07 3.76 5.95
CA CYS A 82 1.87 4.96 6.21
C CYS A 82 1.03 6.03 6.89
N HIS A 83 1.73 7.01 7.51
CA HIS A 83 1.09 8.06 8.29
C HIS A 83 1.77 9.40 7.99
N ASN A 84 1.11 10.24 7.19
CA ASN A 84 1.60 11.59 6.88
C ASN A 84 0.44 12.57 6.71
N ILE A 85 0.61 13.80 7.18
CA ILE A 85 -0.40 14.86 7.04
C ILE A 85 -0.49 15.36 5.58
N ASP A 86 0.54 15.15 4.79
CA ASP A 86 0.60 15.58 3.39
C ASP A 86 1.07 14.43 2.48
N ARG A 87 0.20 14.03 1.55
CA ARG A 87 0.48 12.98 0.56
C ARG A 87 1.61 13.30 -0.41
N ASP A 88 2.02 14.56 -0.52
CA ASP A 88 3.07 14.99 -1.43
C ASP A 88 4.48 14.78 -0.85
N GLU A 89 4.58 14.47 0.46
CA GLU A 89 5.81 14.12 1.16
C GLU A 89 6.29 12.68 0.85
N ALA A 90 6.56 12.41 -0.43
CA ALA A 90 6.79 11.08 -0.98
C ALA A 90 7.91 10.30 -0.28
N GLU A 91 9.04 10.97 0.04
CA GLU A 91 10.17 10.32 0.72
C GLU A 91 9.88 10.02 2.19
N ALA A 92 9.14 10.89 2.89
CA ALA A 92 8.71 10.64 4.26
C ALA A 92 7.76 9.44 4.31
N ILE A 93 6.75 9.40 3.43
CA ILE A 93 5.77 8.31 3.33
C ILE A 93 6.47 6.96 3.12
N THR A 94 7.48 6.86 2.25
CA THR A 94 8.16 5.59 1.99
C THR A 94 8.91 5.03 3.19
N VAL A 95 9.31 5.85 4.14
CA VAL A 95 9.98 5.40 5.38
C VAL A 95 9.04 4.54 6.23
N ASP A 96 7.75 4.83 6.25
CA ASP A 96 6.78 4.12 7.08
C ASP A 96 6.60 2.65 6.65
N TYR A 97 6.84 2.33 5.37
CA TYR A 97 6.85 0.94 4.91
C TYR A 97 7.83 0.03 5.66
N LEU A 98 8.89 0.60 6.24
CA LEU A 98 9.82 -0.17 7.08
C LEU A 98 9.15 -0.79 8.32
N ASN A 99 8.04 -0.22 8.76
CA ASN A 99 7.37 -0.59 10.01
C ASN A 99 5.91 -1.02 9.81
N CYS A 100 5.33 -0.87 8.62
CA CYS A 100 3.91 -1.16 8.40
C CYS A 100 3.54 -2.64 8.60
N GLY A 101 4.50 -3.54 8.49
CA GLY A 101 4.30 -4.95 8.80
C GLY A 101 3.50 -5.75 7.77
N ALA A 102 3.13 -5.19 6.62
CA ALA A 102 2.50 -5.93 5.53
C ALA A 102 3.39 -7.10 5.08
N ASP A 103 2.80 -8.28 4.86
CA ASP A 103 3.55 -9.49 4.48
C ASP A 103 3.81 -9.56 2.97
N PHE A 104 2.99 -8.85 2.18
CA PHE A 104 3.12 -8.81 0.74
C PHE A 104 2.89 -7.39 0.23
N VAL A 105 3.87 -6.82 -0.48
CA VAL A 105 3.78 -5.50 -1.09
C VAL A 105 4.19 -5.61 -2.55
N PHE A 106 3.37 -5.06 -3.46
CA PHE A 106 3.66 -4.99 -4.89
C PHE A 106 3.22 -3.63 -5.45
N GLY A 107 4.13 -2.95 -6.15
CA GLY A 107 3.85 -1.68 -6.81
C GLY A 107 5.05 -1.10 -7.57
N GLY A 108 4.96 0.18 -7.88
CA GLY A 108 6.05 0.98 -8.44
C GLY A 108 6.69 1.91 -7.40
N GLY A 109 7.52 2.86 -7.85
CA GLY A 109 8.08 3.92 -7.03
C GLY A 109 9.48 3.66 -6.49
N SER A 110 10.29 2.80 -7.13
CA SER A 110 11.63 2.46 -6.63
C SER A 110 12.52 3.69 -6.42
N LYS A 111 12.30 4.75 -7.18
CA LYS A 111 13.00 6.03 -7.02
C LYS A 111 12.98 6.54 -5.57
N TYR A 112 11.85 6.41 -4.88
CA TYR A 112 11.66 6.93 -3.52
C TYR A 112 12.20 6.01 -2.43
N PHE A 113 12.64 4.80 -2.79
CA PHE A 113 13.28 3.84 -1.89
C PHE A 113 14.80 3.83 -2.00
N GLU A 114 15.37 4.11 -3.17
CA GLU A 114 16.82 3.97 -3.42
C GLU A 114 17.52 5.24 -3.91
N ASN A 115 16.82 6.17 -4.57
CA ASN A 115 17.38 7.43 -5.10
C ASN A 115 16.88 8.63 -4.29
N ARG A 116 17.05 8.55 -3.00
CA ARG A 116 16.53 9.50 -2.01
C ARG A 116 17.46 10.68 -1.78
N THR A 117 16.88 11.82 -1.41
CA THR A 117 17.65 13.03 -1.08
C THR A 117 18.41 12.91 0.24
N ASP A 118 17.96 12.04 1.16
CA ASP A 118 18.60 11.75 2.44
C ASP A 118 19.75 10.72 2.34
N GLY A 119 20.03 10.20 1.14
CA GLY A 119 21.08 9.22 0.89
C GLY A 119 20.80 7.82 1.43
N ARG A 120 19.63 7.56 2.02
CA ARG A 120 19.24 6.22 2.50
C ARG A 120 18.87 5.30 1.33
N ASN A 121 19.03 4.00 1.56
CA ASN A 121 18.49 2.95 0.68
C ASN A 121 17.52 2.08 1.50
N LEU A 122 16.23 2.36 1.36
CA LEU A 122 15.20 1.66 2.12
C LEU A 122 15.05 0.19 1.72
N PHE A 123 15.49 -0.22 0.54
CA PHE A 123 15.51 -1.64 0.18
C PHE A 123 16.49 -2.44 1.03
N ASN A 124 17.67 -1.89 1.31
CA ASN A 124 18.63 -2.51 2.21
C ASN A 124 18.07 -2.59 3.64
N GLU A 125 17.38 -1.55 4.08
CA GLU A 125 16.75 -1.52 5.41
C GLU A 125 15.60 -2.54 5.51
N LEU A 126 14.77 -2.67 4.46
CA LEU A 126 13.73 -3.70 4.38
C LEU A 126 14.30 -5.11 4.43
N GLN A 127 15.42 -5.36 3.72
CA GLN A 127 16.13 -6.65 3.80
C GLN A 127 16.61 -6.93 5.23
N GLY A 128 17.14 -5.93 5.93
CA GLY A 128 17.52 -6.01 7.34
C GLY A 128 16.34 -6.33 8.27
N LYS A 129 15.12 -6.03 7.86
CA LYS A 129 13.87 -6.36 8.58
C LYS A 129 13.23 -7.69 8.12
N GLY A 130 13.93 -8.46 7.31
CA GLY A 130 13.50 -9.80 6.88
C GLY A 130 12.60 -9.83 5.65
N TYR A 131 12.47 -8.73 4.91
CA TYR A 131 11.80 -8.76 3.61
C TYR A 131 12.70 -9.32 2.52
N GLN A 132 12.14 -10.13 1.64
CA GLN A 132 12.71 -10.42 0.35
C GLN A 132 12.34 -9.26 -0.59
N VAL A 133 13.32 -8.42 -0.91
CA VAL A 133 13.14 -7.29 -1.84
C VAL A 133 13.31 -7.82 -3.26
N LEU A 134 12.27 -7.69 -4.07
CA LEU A 134 12.19 -8.20 -5.43
C LEU A 134 12.00 -7.04 -6.41
N ARG A 135 12.70 -7.11 -7.55
CA ARG A 135 12.77 -5.99 -8.50
C ARG A 135 12.06 -6.28 -9.83
N SER A 136 11.50 -7.47 -9.97
CA SER A 136 10.82 -7.89 -11.20
C SER A 136 9.71 -8.88 -10.93
N TRP A 137 8.77 -8.97 -11.89
CA TRP A 137 7.76 -10.04 -11.90
C TRP A 137 8.39 -11.43 -11.90
N ASN A 138 9.49 -11.62 -12.65
CA ASN A 138 10.15 -12.93 -12.74
C ASN A 138 10.71 -13.41 -11.40
N GLU A 139 11.18 -12.50 -10.56
CA GLU A 139 11.61 -12.82 -9.19
C GLU A 139 10.41 -13.13 -8.31
N LEU A 140 9.36 -12.30 -8.36
CA LEU A 140 8.14 -12.50 -7.59
C LEU A 140 7.44 -13.82 -7.92
N ALA A 141 7.36 -14.19 -9.21
CA ALA A 141 6.74 -15.43 -9.64
C ALA A 141 7.42 -16.68 -9.07
N LYS A 142 8.73 -16.62 -8.80
CA LYS A 142 9.51 -17.72 -8.21
C LYS A 142 9.49 -17.74 -6.69
N ALA A 143 9.10 -16.66 -6.04
CA ALA A 143 9.04 -16.58 -4.58
C ALA A 143 7.96 -17.54 -4.03
N LYS A 144 8.28 -18.26 -2.96
CA LYS A 144 7.40 -19.31 -2.40
C LYS A 144 6.65 -18.86 -1.14
N GLY A 145 7.08 -17.78 -0.50
CA GLY A 145 6.50 -17.30 0.75
C GLY A 145 7.45 -16.39 1.52
N GLY A 146 7.10 -16.06 2.74
CA GLY A 146 7.81 -15.08 3.57
C GLY A 146 7.29 -13.66 3.35
N LYS A 147 7.99 -12.67 3.91
CA LYS A 147 7.66 -11.25 3.68
C LYS A 147 8.22 -10.81 2.33
N LEU A 148 7.36 -10.46 1.40
CA LEU A 148 7.73 -10.07 0.03
C LEU A 148 7.48 -8.57 -0.20
N PHE A 149 8.51 -7.86 -0.63
CA PHE A 149 8.42 -6.44 -0.99
C PHE A 149 8.89 -6.28 -2.44
N THR A 150 7.95 -6.07 -3.36
CA THR A 150 8.23 -6.07 -4.80
C THR A 150 7.98 -4.69 -5.39
N VAL A 151 9.01 -4.08 -5.98
CA VAL A 151 8.92 -2.79 -6.68
C VAL A 151 9.55 -2.92 -8.05
N THR A 152 8.74 -2.90 -9.09
CA THR A 152 9.17 -3.23 -10.45
C THR A 152 9.59 -2.03 -11.28
N ASP A 153 9.09 -0.84 -10.97
CA ASP A 153 9.25 0.37 -11.77
C ASP A 153 9.73 1.56 -10.95
N SER A 154 10.41 2.49 -11.60
CA SER A 154 10.94 3.70 -10.93
C SER A 154 9.81 4.61 -10.43
N LEU A 155 8.75 4.74 -11.19
CA LEU A 155 7.51 5.46 -10.87
C LEU A 155 6.32 4.48 -10.95
N ASP A 156 5.22 4.91 -11.55
CA ASP A 156 4.06 4.03 -11.76
C ASP A 156 4.38 2.93 -12.79
N LEU A 157 3.75 1.78 -12.66
CA LEU A 157 3.80 0.75 -13.69
C LEU A 157 3.20 1.29 -15.01
N PRO A 158 3.62 0.74 -16.15
CA PRO A 158 3.07 1.16 -17.45
C PRO A 158 1.55 1.05 -17.54
N VAL A 159 0.96 1.75 -18.49
CA VAL A 159 -0.49 1.68 -18.77
C VAL A 159 -0.95 0.26 -19.12
N PRO A 160 -2.22 -0.10 -18.94
CA PRO A 160 -2.72 -1.47 -19.11
C PRO A 160 -2.34 -2.13 -20.44
N ALA A 161 -2.31 -1.37 -21.53
CA ALA A 161 -1.93 -1.88 -22.86
C ALA A 161 -0.48 -2.38 -22.94
N GLN A 162 0.41 -1.89 -22.06
CA GLN A 162 1.83 -2.24 -22.00
C GLN A 162 2.14 -3.26 -20.89
N ARG A 163 1.55 -3.08 -19.69
CA ARG A 163 1.80 -3.97 -18.56
C ARG A 163 0.98 -5.27 -18.61
N GLY A 164 -0.05 -5.34 -19.46
CA GLY A 164 -0.92 -6.50 -19.57
C GLY A 164 -1.65 -6.83 -18.26
N ASP A 165 -1.68 -8.09 -17.91
CA ASP A 165 -2.41 -8.65 -16.77
C ASP A 165 -1.62 -8.70 -15.45
N ILE A 166 -0.55 -7.93 -15.33
CA ILE A 166 0.34 -7.97 -14.14
C ILE A 166 -0.40 -7.75 -12.82
N LEU A 167 -1.41 -6.87 -12.79
CA LEU A 167 -2.20 -6.63 -11.59
C LEU A 167 -2.93 -7.90 -11.14
N ALA A 168 -3.58 -8.59 -12.06
CA ALA A 168 -4.27 -9.84 -11.76
C ALA A 168 -3.28 -10.93 -11.29
N LYS A 169 -2.14 -11.06 -11.96
CA LYS A 169 -1.09 -12.02 -11.60
C LYS A 169 -0.51 -11.72 -10.22
N ALA A 170 -0.18 -10.47 -9.94
CA ALA A 170 0.35 -10.07 -8.62
C ALA A 170 -0.68 -10.26 -7.51
N SER A 171 -1.97 -9.98 -7.77
CA SER A 171 -3.05 -10.22 -6.81
C SER A 171 -3.22 -11.71 -6.51
N LEU A 172 -3.21 -12.58 -7.54
CA LEU A 172 -3.27 -14.04 -7.33
C LEU A 172 -2.05 -14.55 -6.55
N LYS A 173 -0.86 -14.02 -6.84
CA LYS A 173 0.35 -14.36 -6.11
C LYS A 173 0.30 -13.89 -4.65
N ALA A 174 -0.26 -12.72 -4.39
CA ALA A 174 -0.48 -12.24 -3.03
C ALA A 174 -1.40 -13.19 -2.26
N ILE A 175 -2.53 -13.58 -2.84
CA ILE A 175 -3.47 -14.54 -2.23
C ILE A 175 -2.77 -15.89 -1.94
N GLU A 176 -1.98 -16.42 -2.88
CA GLU A 176 -1.21 -17.65 -2.71
C GLU A 176 -0.28 -17.58 -1.50
N VAL A 177 0.47 -16.47 -1.37
CA VAL A 177 1.45 -16.29 -0.30
C VAL A 177 0.76 -16.02 1.04
N LEU A 178 -0.21 -15.12 1.07
CA LEU A 178 -0.91 -14.74 2.30
C LEU A 178 -1.76 -15.89 2.88
N ASN A 179 -2.30 -16.76 2.01
CA ASN A 179 -3.09 -17.93 2.45
C ASN A 179 -2.24 -19.05 3.10
N GLN A 180 -0.92 -18.90 3.14
CA GLN A 180 -0.06 -19.82 3.90
C GLN A 180 -0.24 -19.61 5.42
N ASN A 181 -0.64 -18.45 5.86
CA ASN A 181 -1.11 -18.21 7.22
C ASN A 181 -2.51 -18.82 7.39
N LYS A 182 -2.65 -19.75 8.30
CA LYS A 182 -3.89 -20.50 8.54
C LYS A 182 -4.78 -19.90 9.65
N LYS A 183 -4.51 -18.68 10.06
CA LYS A 183 -5.28 -17.95 11.07
C LYS A 183 -6.33 -17.03 10.48
#